data_bb4d8d2968924a8d649ed517aad3c370
#
_entry.id   bb4d8d2968924a8d649ed517aad3c370
#
_cell.length_a   1.000
_cell.length_b   1.000
_cell.length_c   1.000
_cell.angle_alpha   90.00
_cell.angle_beta   90.00
_cell.angle_gamma   90.00
#
_symmetry.space_group_name_H-M   'P 1'
#
loop_
_entity.id
_entity.type
_entity.pdbx_description
1 polymer ?
#
loop_
_entity_poly.entity_id
_entity_poly.type
_entity_poly.pdbx_seq_one_letter_code
_entity_poly.pdbx_strand_id
1 'polypeptide(L)'
;MKIVVLAGGTSTERSVSITSGTMVCKALREKNHQAVLVDVFCGIDVKGNLEDVFAEEAYDIDKAAEYMHSFDAGLNEMIASRRRFFGPNVLELCEAADVVFLALHGANGEDGKVQATFDLLGIPYTGTGYLSSALAMDKSITKQFFRAHHVPTPNGVTLKKGQESEPLSGFGLELPVVVKPCCGGSSVGVYIAHTNEEYWQAMKDAFSYEPEVVVEEYIEGREFSVGVVDGKAYPIIEIAPIEGFYDYTNKYKAGSTVETCPAVLTEEQTKEMQKHAEDGAAALGIENYCRLDFM
;
A
#
# COMPACT_ATOMS: atom_id res chain seq x y z
N MET A 1 20.31 -16.08 7.31
CA MET A 1 19.48 -15.25 8.21
C MET A 1 18.15 -15.95 8.40
N LYS A 2 17.57 -15.87 9.59
CA LYS A 2 16.19 -16.21 9.89
C LYS A 2 15.30 -15.04 9.48
N ILE A 3 14.37 -15.23 8.56
CA ILE A 3 13.51 -14.17 8.02
C ILE A 3 12.04 -14.60 8.12
N VAL A 4 11.22 -13.77 8.77
CA VAL A 4 9.77 -13.90 8.65
C VAL A 4 9.31 -13.05 7.48
N VAL A 5 8.62 -13.65 6.52
CA VAL A 5 7.89 -12.92 5.47
C VAL A 5 6.45 -12.79 5.94
N LEU A 6 6.09 -11.59 6.38
CA LEU A 6 4.78 -11.31 6.95
C LEU A 6 3.83 -10.86 5.84
N ALA A 7 2.75 -11.60 5.64
CA ALA A 7 1.79 -11.38 4.56
C ALA A 7 0.34 -11.56 5.03
N GLY A 8 -0.62 -11.51 4.13
CA GLY A 8 -2.04 -11.69 4.43
C GLY A 8 -2.68 -10.47 5.11
N GLY A 9 -3.17 -10.66 6.32
CA GLY A 9 -3.84 -9.61 7.08
C GLY A 9 -5.33 -9.46 6.74
N THR A 10 -5.89 -8.27 7.00
CA THR A 10 -7.34 -8.02 6.93
C THR A 10 -7.73 -6.93 5.92
N SER A 11 -6.76 -6.42 5.14
CA SER A 11 -7.03 -5.41 4.11
C SER A 11 -7.74 -6.01 2.88
N THR A 12 -8.31 -5.17 2.05
CA THR A 12 -8.89 -5.56 0.76
C THR A 12 -7.85 -6.12 -0.22
N GLU A 13 -6.56 -5.92 0.06
CA GLU A 13 -5.43 -6.38 -0.74
C GLU A 13 -4.78 -7.67 -0.20
N ARG A 14 -5.48 -8.40 0.70
CA ARG A 14 -4.98 -9.63 1.32
C ARG A 14 -4.44 -10.66 0.33
N SER A 15 -5.15 -10.94 -0.75
CA SER A 15 -4.73 -11.94 -1.74
C SER A 15 -3.46 -11.52 -2.47
N VAL A 16 -3.30 -10.22 -2.75
CA VAL A 16 -2.08 -9.64 -3.35
C VAL A 16 -0.92 -9.79 -2.38
N SER A 17 -1.15 -9.50 -1.10
CA SER A 17 -0.14 -9.66 -0.04
C SER A 17 0.34 -11.11 0.07
N ILE A 18 -0.56 -12.10 0.05
CA ILE A 18 -0.19 -13.52 0.08
C ILE A 18 0.65 -13.89 -1.15
N THR A 19 0.25 -13.44 -2.32
CA THR A 19 1.00 -13.69 -3.57
C THR A 19 2.40 -13.09 -3.50
N SER A 20 2.52 -11.81 -3.14
CA SER A 20 3.81 -11.11 -3.00
C SER A 20 4.70 -11.79 -1.97
N GLY A 21 4.13 -12.10 -0.79
CA GLY A 21 4.87 -12.78 0.28
C GLY A 21 5.36 -14.16 -0.13
N THR A 22 4.56 -14.92 -0.87
CA THR A 22 4.95 -16.23 -1.40
C THR A 22 6.15 -16.11 -2.34
N MET A 23 6.11 -15.17 -3.28
CA MET A 23 7.21 -14.93 -4.23
C MET A 23 8.49 -14.49 -3.51
N VAL A 24 8.37 -13.55 -2.58
CA VAL A 24 9.52 -13.07 -1.79
C VAL A 24 10.11 -14.21 -0.94
N CYS A 25 9.28 -15.00 -0.28
CA CYS A 25 9.74 -16.12 0.53
C CYS A 25 10.51 -17.15 -0.31
N LYS A 26 10.01 -17.48 -1.52
CA LYS A 26 10.71 -18.36 -2.49
C LYS A 26 12.08 -17.78 -2.86
N ALA A 27 12.13 -16.51 -3.27
CA ALA A 27 13.37 -15.85 -3.66
C ALA A 27 14.40 -15.78 -2.53
N LEU A 28 13.97 -15.54 -1.29
CA LEU A 28 14.84 -15.54 -0.12
C LEU A 28 15.42 -16.95 0.16
N ARG A 29 14.62 -18.00 0.05
CA ARG A 29 15.10 -19.38 0.22
C ARG A 29 16.05 -19.80 -0.89
N GLU A 30 15.83 -19.39 -2.15
CA GLU A 30 16.80 -19.58 -3.24
C GLU A 30 18.16 -18.92 -2.97
N LYS A 31 18.17 -17.86 -2.14
CA LYS A 31 19.39 -17.18 -1.66
C LYS A 31 19.94 -17.80 -0.36
N ASN A 32 19.48 -19.00 0.03
CA ASN A 32 19.88 -19.72 1.22
C ASN A 32 19.57 -19.00 2.55
N HIS A 33 18.53 -18.18 2.59
CA HIS A 33 17.98 -17.67 3.84
C HIS A 33 16.96 -18.66 4.42
N GLN A 34 16.85 -18.71 5.74
CA GLN A 34 15.82 -19.46 6.45
C GLN A 34 14.54 -18.61 6.53
N ALA A 35 13.84 -18.50 5.40
CA ALA A 35 12.64 -17.67 5.31
C ALA A 35 11.38 -18.49 5.55
N VAL A 36 10.43 -17.94 6.30
CA VAL A 36 9.11 -18.53 6.58
C VAL A 36 8.00 -17.53 6.26
N LEU A 37 6.93 -18.00 5.61
CA LEU A 37 5.76 -17.21 5.24
C LEU A 37 4.72 -17.30 6.36
N VAL A 38 4.29 -16.14 6.89
CA VAL A 38 3.39 -16.06 8.04
C VAL A 38 2.26 -15.08 7.78
N ASP A 39 1.02 -15.50 8.03
CA ASP A 39 -0.13 -14.60 8.01
C ASP A 39 -0.17 -13.75 9.28
N VAL A 40 -0.14 -12.43 9.12
CA VAL A 40 -0.12 -11.50 10.26
C VAL A 40 -1.36 -11.61 11.13
N PHE A 41 -2.53 -11.90 10.52
CA PHE A 41 -3.81 -11.98 11.24
C PHE A 41 -4.19 -13.42 11.59
N CYS A 42 -4.08 -14.37 10.67
CA CYS A 42 -4.45 -15.76 10.94
C CYS A 42 -3.40 -16.50 11.77
N GLY A 43 -2.15 -16.04 11.71
CA GLY A 43 -1.04 -16.70 12.41
C GLY A 43 -0.51 -17.93 11.68
N ILE A 44 0.20 -18.74 12.41
CA ILE A 44 0.76 -20.01 11.92
C ILE A 44 0.56 -21.09 12.97
N ASP A 45 0.23 -22.30 12.52
CA ASP A 45 0.21 -23.50 13.39
C ASP A 45 1.60 -24.11 13.44
N VAL A 46 2.23 -24.06 14.61
CA VAL A 46 3.57 -24.60 14.85
C VAL A 46 3.48 -25.85 15.71
N LYS A 47 3.92 -26.98 15.16
CA LYS A 47 4.04 -28.24 15.89
C LYS A 47 5.44 -28.36 16.47
N GLY A 48 5.59 -28.08 17.76
CA GLY A 48 6.88 -28.18 18.44
C GLY A 48 7.47 -26.84 18.84
N ASN A 49 8.81 -26.70 18.73
CA ASN A 49 9.50 -25.46 19.07
C ASN A 49 9.40 -24.45 17.89
N LEU A 50 9.08 -23.20 18.20
CA LEU A 50 8.96 -22.12 17.20
C LEU A 50 10.23 -21.94 16.36
N GLU A 51 11.40 -22.11 16.96
CA GLU A 51 12.66 -21.94 16.23
C GLU A 51 12.90 -23.04 15.17
N ASP A 52 12.32 -24.23 15.35
CA ASP A 52 12.46 -25.33 14.41
C ASP A 52 11.82 -25.03 13.05
N VAL A 53 10.84 -24.10 13.00
CA VAL A 53 10.20 -23.67 11.75
C VAL A 53 11.22 -23.06 10.77
N PHE A 54 12.21 -22.32 11.28
CA PHE A 54 13.26 -21.72 10.44
C PHE A 54 14.26 -22.77 9.92
N ALA A 55 14.51 -23.83 10.69
CA ALA A 55 15.47 -24.86 10.37
C ALA A 55 14.94 -25.92 9.38
N GLU A 56 13.66 -25.90 9.05
CA GLU A 56 13.04 -26.86 8.15
C GLU A 56 13.59 -26.71 6.71
N GLU A 57 14.45 -27.62 6.27
CA GLU A 57 15.07 -27.61 4.93
C GLU A 57 14.02 -27.72 3.83
N ALA A 58 12.97 -28.51 4.05
CA ALA A 58 11.87 -28.76 3.12
C ALA A 58 10.63 -27.91 3.44
N TYR A 59 10.81 -26.67 3.90
CA TYR A 59 9.67 -25.78 4.17
C TYR A 59 8.84 -25.53 2.90
N ASP A 60 7.58 -25.98 2.93
CA ASP A 60 6.67 -25.92 1.80
C ASP A 60 5.91 -24.58 1.80
N ILE A 61 6.43 -23.64 1.01
CA ILE A 61 5.87 -22.28 0.91
C ILE A 61 4.47 -22.31 0.28
N ASP A 62 4.24 -23.20 -0.68
CA ASP A 62 2.93 -23.27 -1.35
C ASP A 62 1.86 -23.78 -0.39
N LYS A 63 2.17 -24.75 0.47
CA LYS A 63 1.27 -25.17 1.56
C LYS A 63 1.05 -24.06 2.58
N ALA A 64 2.06 -23.25 2.89
CA ALA A 64 1.88 -22.11 3.78
C ALA A 64 0.91 -21.09 3.16
N ALA A 65 1.02 -20.81 1.88
CA ALA A 65 0.08 -19.95 1.16
C ALA A 65 -1.33 -20.53 1.10
N GLU A 66 -1.47 -21.84 0.82
CA GLU A 66 -2.76 -22.54 0.86
C GLU A 66 -3.41 -22.46 2.26
N TYR A 67 -2.61 -22.64 3.32
CA TYR A 67 -3.07 -22.47 4.69
C TYR A 67 -3.62 -21.06 4.93
N MET A 68 -2.92 -20.02 4.47
CA MET A 68 -3.38 -18.64 4.59
C MET A 68 -4.71 -18.43 3.84
N HIS A 69 -4.85 -18.93 2.62
CA HIS A 69 -6.07 -18.85 1.83
C HIS A 69 -7.24 -19.65 2.42
N SER A 70 -6.97 -20.68 3.21
CA SER A 70 -8.03 -21.48 3.86
C SER A 70 -8.92 -20.66 4.80
N PHE A 71 -8.46 -19.51 5.27
CA PHE A 71 -9.20 -18.59 6.13
C PHE A 71 -10.10 -17.59 5.39
N ASP A 72 -9.93 -17.43 4.06
CA ASP A 72 -10.58 -16.35 3.31
C ASP A 72 -12.12 -16.37 3.44
N ALA A 73 -12.74 -17.55 3.44
CA ALA A 73 -14.18 -17.69 3.57
C ALA A 73 -14.74 -17.29 4.95
N GLY A 74 -13.94 -17.45 6.02
CA GLY A 74 -14.33 -17.13 7.42
C GLY A 74 -13.70 -15.86 7.97
N LEU A 75 -12.95 -15.11 7.16
CA LEU A 75 -12.12 -14.00 7.62
C LEU A 75 -12.94 -12.90 8.30
N ASN A 76 -14.08 -12.52 7.73
CA ASN A 76 -14.95 -11.48 8.29
C ASN A 76 -15.51 -11.85 9.67
N GLU A 77 -15.84 -13.11 9.89
CA GLU A 77 -16.29 -13.60 11.20
C GLU A 77 -15.15 -13.58 12.21
N MET A 78 -13.94 -13.93 11.78
CA MET A 78 -12.75 -13.84 12.62
C MET A 78 -12.43 -12.39 13.01
N ILE A 79 -12.53 -11.45 12.08
CA ILE A 79 -12.33 -10.01 12.33
C ILE A 79 -13.36 -9.53 13.37
N ALA A 80 -14.62 -9.87 13.20
CA ALA A 80 -15.71 -9.45 14.10
C ALA A 80 -15.58 -10.03 15.52
N SER A 81 -15.07 -11.25 15.65
CA SER A 81 -14.97 -11.97 16.92
C SER A 81 -13.68 -11.73 17.69
N ARG A 82 -12.60 -11.26 17.02
CA ARG A 82 -11.28 -11.17 17.62
C ARG A 82 -10.81 -9.72 17.79
N ARG A 83 -10.43 -9.35 19.02
CA ARG A 83 -9.89 -8.02 19.33
C ARG A 83 -8.42 -7.85 18.95
N ARG A 84 -7.64 -8.93 19.03
CA ARG A 84 -6.19 -8.93 18.81
C ARG A 84 -5.88 -9.05 17.32
N PHE A 85 -5.08 -8.12 16.77
CA PHE A 85 -4.71 -8.15 15.35
C PHE A 85 -3.75 -9.28 15.02
N PHE A 86 -2.64 -9.39 15.76
CA PHE A 86 -1.65 -10.44 15.51
C PHE A 86 -2.20 -11.82 15.86
N GLY A 87 -2.07 -12.74 14.91
CA GLY A 87 -2.47 -14.14 15.07
C GLY A 87 -1.57 -14.94 16.02
N PRO A 88 -1.94 -16.20 16.28
CA PRO A 88 -1.09 -17.09 17.10
C PRO A 88 0.32 -17.22 16.53
N ASN A 89 1.33 -17.18 17.40
CA ASN A 89 2.76 -17.36 17.11
C ASN A 89 3.40 -16.28 16.22
N VAL A 90 2.68 -15.24 15.81
CA VAL A 90 3.21 -14.22 14.88
C VAL A 90 4.31 -13.39 15.53
N LEU A 91 4.04 -12.79 16.69
CA LEU A 91 5.02 -11.93 17.36
C LEU A 91 6.21 -12.72 17.85
N GLU A 92 5.97 -13.91 18.40
CA GLU A 92 7.01 -14.80 18.89
C GLU A 92 7.98 -15.23 17.77
N LEU A 93 7.47 -15.49 16.56
CA LEU A 93 8.32 -15.77 15.39
C LEU A 93 9.05 -14.53 14.89
N CYS A 94 8.39 -13.37 14.88
CA CYS A 94 9.02 -12.12 14.50
C CYS A 94 10.16 -11.73 15.46
N GLU A 95 10.00 -11.95 16.77
CA GLU A 95 11.04 -11.75 17.79
C GLU A 95 12.22 -12.71 17.63
N ALA A 96 11.97 -13.94 17.15
CA ALA A 96 13.00 -14.96 16.92
C ALA A 96 13.74 -14.81 15.57
N ALA A 97 13.25 -13.92 14.69
CA ALA A 97 13.84 -13.65 13.38
C ALA A 97 14.97 -12.60 13.46
N ASP A 98 15.92 -12.68 12.51
CA ASP A 98 16.93 -11.63 12.33
C ASP A 98 16.29 -10.35 11.73
N VAL A 99 15.25 -10.52 10.90
CA VAL A 99 14.49 -9.42 10.27
C VAL A 99 13.13 -9.93 9.80
N VAL A 100 12.14 -9.04 9.81
CA VAL A 100 10.81 -9.28 9.24
C VAL A 100 10.69 -8.58 7.91
N PHE A 101 10.40 -9.32 6.83
CA PHE A 101 10.04 -8.74 5.55
C PHE A 101 8.52 -8.46 5.53
N LEU A 102 8.14 -7.18 5.44
CA LEU A 102 6.74 -6.77 5.37
C LEU A 102 6.24 -6.86 3.92
N ALA A 103 5.57 -7.96 3.57
CA ALA A 103 4.87 -8.14 2.29
C ALA A 103 3.36 -7.80 2.41
N LEU A 104 3.02 -6.94 3.37
CA LEU A 104 1.67 -6.48 3.62
C LEU A 104 1.29 -5.35 2.66
N HIS A 105 0.01 -5.27 2.31
CA HIS A 105 -0.56 -4.20 1.49
C HIS A 105 -1.76 -3.57 2.18
N GLY A 106 -1.89 -2.24 2.04
CA GLY A 106 -3.02 -1.47 2.58
C GLY A 106 -3.04 -1.35 4.10
N ALA A 107 -4.24 -1.32 4.65
CA ALA A 107 -4.47 -1.08 6.08
C ALA A 107 -3.73 -2.07 6.98
N ASN A 108 -3.20 -1.56 8.08
CA ASN A 108 -2.36 -2.21 9.09
C ASN A 108 -0.95 -2.58 8.62
N GLY A 109 -0.72 -2.75 7.32
CA GLY A 109 0.60 -3.06 6.76
C GLY A 109 1.40 -1.83 6.32
N GLU A 110 0.71 -0.84 5.71
CA GLU A 110 1.32 0.36 5.15
C GLU A 110 0.95 1.65 5.89
N ASP A 111 0.13 1.57 6.96
CA ASP A 111 -0.36 2.71 7.74
C ASP A 111 0.39 2.96 9.06
N GLY A 112 1.53 2.30 9.26
CA GLY A 112 2.42 2.48 10.41
C GLY A 112 2.06 1.68 11.67
N LYS A 113 0.92 0.97 11.72
CA LYS A 113 0.49 0.26 12.93
C LYS A 113 1.35 -0.95 13.27
N VAL A 114 1.67 -1.77 12.27
CA VAL A 114 2.59 -2.92 12.44
C VAL A 114 3.99 -2.41 12.74
N GLN A 115 4.44 -1.39 12.03
CA GLN A 115 5.75 -0.76 12.23
C GLN A 115 5.91 -0.24 13.66
N ALA A 116 4.92 0.53 14.18
CA ALA A 116 4.94 1.04 15.53
C ALA A 116 4.97 -0.08 16.60
N THR A 117 4.28 -1.19 16.33
CA THR A 117 4.33 -2.35 17.23
C THR A 117 5.72 -2.97 17.23
N PHE A 118 6.34 -3.12 16.07
CA PHE A 118 7.68 -3.69 15.93
C PHE A 118 8.75 -2.80 16.54
N ASP A 119 8.63 -1.47 16.39
CA ASP A 119 9.53 -0.51 17.06
C ASP A 119 9.50 -0.69 18.58
N LEU A 120 8.30 -0.83 19.18
CA LEU A 120 8.15 -1.04 20.62
C LEU A 120 8.70 -2.40 21.11
N LEU A 121 8.67 -3.41 20.26
CA LEU A 121 9.17 -4.75 20.56
C LEU A 121 10.64 -4.93 20.17
N GLY A 122 11.25 -3.95 19.51
CA GLY A 122 12.63 -4.04 19.02
C GLY A 122 12.82 -5.05 17.88
N ILE A 123 11.76 -5.32 17.10
CA ILE A 123 11.78 -6.26 15.98
C ILE A 123 12.25 -5.51 14.71
N PRO A 124 13.39 -5.90 14.09
CA PRO A 124 13.82 -5.31 12.83
C PRO A 124 12.89 -5.69 11.67
N TYR A 125 12.54 -4.72 10.81
CA TYR A 125 11.67 -4.95 9.65
C TYR A 125 12.13 -4.16 8.42
N THR A 126 11.61 -4.55 7.25
CA THR A 126 11.85 -3.85 5.98
C THR A 126 10.84 -2.72 5.74
N GLY A 127 11.27 -1.70 5.00
CA GLY A 127 10.43 -0.55 4.65
C GLY A 127 10.66 0.64 5.57
N THR A 128 9.82 1.67 5.43
CA THR A 128 9.93 2.90 6.22
C THR A 128 9.25 2.76 7.59
N GLY A 129 9.60 3.64 8.53
CA GLY A 129 9.09 3.65 9.89
C GLY A 129 7.61 4.02 10.01
N TYR A 130 7.07 3.91 11.22
CA TYR A 130 5.63 4.07 11.50
C TYR A 130 5.09 5.45 11.12
N LEU A 131 5.84 6.51 11.40
CA LEU A 131 5.37 7.88 11.16
C LEU A 131 5.24 8.17 9.66
N SER A 132 6.28 7.87 8.90
CA SER A 132 6.28 8.06 7.43
C SER A 132 5.20 7.23 6.76
N SER A 133 5.01 5.98 7.19
CA SER A 133 3.94 5.11 6.71
C SER A 133 2.56 5.71 6.98
N ALA A 134 2.32 6.21 8.20
CA ALA A 134 1.05 6.83 8.57
C ALA A 134 0.78 8.12 7.77
N LEU A 135 1.80 8.97 7.57
CA LEU A 135 1.69 10.18 6.77
C LEU A 135 1.41 9.88 5.30
N ALA A 136 2.10 8.88 4.71
CA ALA A 136 1.94 8.49 3.32
C ALA A 136 0.58 7.82 3.04
N MET A 137 0.02 7.09 4.00
CA MET A 137 -1.28 6.46 3.85
C MET A 137 -2.42 7.47 3.77
N ASP A 138 -2.33 8.58 4.49
CA ASP A 138 -3.35 9.63 4.51
C ASP A 138 -3.09 10.67 3.40
N LYS A 139 -3.88 10.61 2.32
CA LYS A 139 -3.74 11.52 1.16
C LYS A 139 -3.95 12.99 1.53
N SER A 140 -4.79 13.28 2.53
CA SER A 140 -5.01 14.64 3.00
C SER A 140 -3.75 15.21 3.66
N ILE A 141 -3.11 14.43 4.53
CA ILE A 141 -1.88 14.80 5.22
C ILE A 141 -0.71 14.84 4.21
N THR A 142 -0.56 13.81 3.38
CA THR A 142 0.46 13.78 2.31
C THR A 142 0.43 15.05 1.47
N LYS A 143 -0.76 15.47 1.00
CA LYS A 143 -0.92 16.69 0.17
C LYS A 143 -0.52 17.96 0.93
N GLN A 144 -0.74 18.03 2.25
CA GLN A 144 -0.31 19.18 3.06
C GLN A 144 1.22 19.23 3.14
N PHE A 145 1.89 18.09 3.36
CA PHE A 145 3.36 18.00 3.38
C PHE A 145 3.93 18.34 2.00
N PHE A 146 3.37 17.81 0.93
CA PHE A 146 3.83 18.10 -0.43
C PHE A 146 3.74 19.59 -0.75
N ARG A 147 2.62 20.24 -0.44
CA ARG A 147 2.48 21.70 -0.61
C ARG A 147 3.50 22.49 0.22
N ALA A 148 3.71 22.11 1.48
CA ALA A 148 4.67 22.77 2.36
C ALA A 148 6.13 22.66 1.88
N HIS A 149 6.45 21.58 1.16
CA HIS A 149 7.78 21.31 0.61
C HIS A 149 7.89 21.59 -0.90
N HIS A 150 6.89 22.23 -1.50
CA HIS A 150 6.84 22.57 -2.93
C HIS A 150 6.90 21.36 -3.87
N VAL A 151 6.43 20.20 -3.43
CA VAL A 151 6.23 19.03 -4.28
C VAL A 151 4.87 19.18 -4.99
N PRO A 152 4.82 19.09 -6.31
CA PRO A 152 3.57 19.22 -7.07
C PRO A 152 2.54 18.18 -6.65
N THR A 153 1.31 18.60 -6.47
CA THR A 153 0.15 17.73 -6.19
C THR A 153 -1.11 18.41 -6.73
N PRO A 154 -2.10 17.67 -7.24
CA PRO A 154 -3.34 18.28 -7.75
C PRO A 154 -3.98 19.21 -6.72
N ASN A 155 -4.58 20.31 -7.19
CA ASN A 155 -5.34 21.18 -6.30
C ASN A 155 -6.56 20.42 -5.76
N GLY A 156 -6.90 20.65 -4.50
CA GLY A 156 -8.02 19.95 -3.91
C GLY A 156 -8.21 20.26 -2.44
N VAL A 157 -9.29 19.74 -1.90
CA VAL A 157 -9.73 19.94 -0.52
C VAL A 157 -10.02 18.60 0.13
N THR A 158 -9.97 18.59 1.45
CA THR A 158 -10.46 17.47 2.26
C THR A 158 -11.79 17.86 2.86
N LEU A 159 -12.81 17.04 2.61
CA LEU A 159 -14.16 17.23 3.14
C LEU A 159 -14.46 16.16 4.19
N LYS A 160 -15.24 16.55 5.20
CA LYS A 160 -15.68 15.66 6.29
C LYS A 160 -17.11 15.23 6.07
N LYS A 161 -17.47 14.09 6.62
CA LYS A 161 -18.86 13.61 6.63
C LYS A 161 -19.78 14.69 7.20
N GLY A 162 -20.85 14.98 6.48
CA GLY A 162 -21.75 16.13 6.73
C GLY A 162 -21.54 17.30 5.76
N GLN A 163 -20.51 17.25 4.93
CA GLN A 163 -20.20 18.25 3.89
C GLN A 163 -20.50 17.73 2.46
N GLU A 164 -21.28 16.67 2.35
CA GLU A 164 -21.57 16.00 1.07
C GLU A 164 -22.25 16.90 0.04
N SER A 165 -22.92 17.98 0.49
CA SER A 165 -23.65 18.92 -0.38
C SER A 165 -22.89 20.23 -0.66
N GLU A 166 -21.64 20.34 -0.27
CA GLU A 166 -20.85 21.54 -0.55
C GLU A 166 -20.50 21.64 -2.04
N PRO A 167 -20.80 22.78 -2.70
CA PRO A 167 -20.53 22.92 -4.12
C PRO A 167 -19.05 23.11 -4.42
N LEU A 168 -18.57 22.55 -5.53
CA LEU A 168 -17.17 22.66 -5.97
C LEU A 168 -16.66 24.09 -6.06
N SER A 169 -17.54 25.03 -6.48
CA SER A 169 -17.21 26.47 -6.62
C SER A 169 -16.78 27.10 -5.27
N GLY A 170 -17.27 26.58 -4.14
CA GLY A 170 -16.86 27.05 -2.81
C GLY A 170 -15.39 26.74 -2.50
N PHE A 171 -14.80 25.79 -3.21
CA PHE A 171 -13.42 25.36 -3.05
C PHE A 171 -12.49 25.78 -4.19
N GLY A 172 -13.02 26.52 -5.19
CA GLY A 172 -12.26 26.90 -6.38
C GLY A 172 -11.94 25.73 -7.29
N LEU A 173 -12.77 24.67 -7.26
CA LEU A 173 -12.64 23.49 -8.11
C LEU A 173 -13.70 23.52 -9.20
N GLU A 174 -13.34 23.02 -10.38
CA GLU A 174 -14.19 22.84 -11.54
C GLU A 174 -14.17 21.38 -12.01
N LEU A 175 -15.27 20.95 -12.63
CA LEU A 175 -15.35 19.62 -13.24
C LEU A 175 -14.43 19.49 -14.47
N PRO A 176 -13.83 18.33 -14.71
CA PRO A 176 -13.95 17.09 -13.92
C PRO A 176 -13.09 17.08 -12.65
N VAL A 177 -13.55 16.36 -11.63
CA VAL A 177 -12.84 16.17 -10.35
C VAL A 177 -12.70 14.70 -10.01
N VAL A 178 -11.72 14.40 -9.16
CA VAL A 178 -11.54 13.08 -8.53
C VAL A 178 -12.01 13.17 -7.09
N VAL A 179 -12.87 12.21 -6.69
CA VAL A 179 -13.33 12.03 -5.32
C VAL A 179 -12.77 10.70 -4.80
N LYS A 180 -12.10 10.70 -3.67
CA LYS A 180 -11.48 9.50 -3.12
C LYS A 180 -11.38 9.52 -1.59
N PRO A 181 -11.45 8.37 -0.90
CA PRO A 181 -11.17 8.25 0.52
C PRO A 181 -9.76 8.77 0.86
N CYS A 182 -9.58 9.34 2.05
CA CYS A 182 -8.26 9.83 2.51
C CYS A 182 -7.26 8.70 2.67
N CYS A 183 -7.65 7.59 3.29
CA CYS A 183 -6.83 6.40 3.48
C CYS A 183 -7.29 5.27 2.56
N GLY A 184 -6.47 4.27 2.38
CA GLY A 184 -6.76 3.15 1.49
C GLY A 184 -6.02 3.23 0.16
N GLY A 185 -6.03 2.13 -0.57
CA GLY A 185 -5.24 1.93 -1.77
C GLY A 185 -6.03 1.28 -2.91
N SER A 186 -5.30 0.85 -3.95
CA SER A 186 -5.80 0.08 -5.09
C SER A 186 -7.01 0.67 -5.80
N SER A 187 -7.14 2.00 -5.80
CA SER A 187 -8.25 2.74 -6.44
C SER A 187 -9.65 2.37 -5.91
N VAL A 188 -9.75 1.72 -4.76
CA VAL A 188 -11.04 1.42 -4.11
C VAL A 188 -11.66 2.72 -3.60
N GLY A 189 -12.91 2.98 -4.02
CA GLY A 189 -13.62 4.21 -3.65
C GLY A 189 -13.16 5.47 -4.38
N VAL A 190 -12.37 5.33 -5.46
CA VAL A 190 -11.94 6.45 -6.31
C VAL A 190 -12.93 6.64 -7.45
N TYR A 191 -13.42 7.86 -7.61
CA TYR A 191 -14.42 8.25 -8.61
C TYR A 191 -13.94 9.46 -9.39
N ILE A 192 -14.13 9.43 -10.71
CA ILE A 192 -13.94 10.59 -11.59
C ILE A 192 -15.34 11.13 -11.91
N ALA A 193 -15.60 12.38 -11.58
CA ALA A 193 -16.89 13.02 -11.79
C ALA A 193 -16.78 14.10 -12.87
N HIS A 194 -17.54 13.96 -13.95
CA HIS A 194 -17.62 14.91 -15.07
C HIS A 194 -18.86 15.82 -14.98
N THR A 195 -19.83 15.44 -14.15
CA THR A 195 -21.07 16.22 -13.92
C THR A 195 -21.30 16.43 -12.42
N ASN A 196 -22.15 17.40 -12.08
CA ASN A 196 -22.52 17.62 -10.67
C ASN A 196 -23.25 16.41 -10.08
N GLU A 197 -24.08 15.72 -10.86
CA GLU A 197 -24.79 14.52 -10.44
C GLU A 197 -23.81 13.40 -10.08
N GLU A 198 -22.79 13.19 -10.92
CA GLU A 198 -21.71 12.23 -10.66
C GLU A 198 -20.90 12.63 -9.41
N TYR A 199 -20.61 13.92 -9.24
CA TYR A 199 -19.92 14.43 -8.05
C TYR A 199 -20.69 14.12 -6.76
N TRP A 200 -22.00 14.41 -6.73
CA TRP A 200 -22.80 14.13 -5.54
C TRP A 200 -22.89 12.64 -5.23
N GLN A 201 -22.99 11.80 -6.26
CA GLN A 201 -22.99 10.35 -6.07
C GLN A 201 -21.62 9.87 -5.58
N ALA A 202 -20.54 10.34 -6.18
CA ALA A 202 -19.17 10.00 -5.78
C ALA A 202 -18.88 10.38 -4.31
N MET A 203 -19.33 11.56 -3.87
CA MET A 203 -19.22 11.99 -2.48
C MET A 203 -19.93 11.03 -1.53
N LYS A 204 -21.18 10.68 -1.84
CA LYS A 204 -21.96 9.74 -1.02
C LYS A 204 -21.29 8.38 -0.92
N ASP A 205 -20.77 7.88 -2.04
CA ASP A 205 -20.14 6.56 -2.11
C ASP A 205 -18.79 6.58 -1.38
N ALA A 206 -17.95 7.60 -1.58
CA ALA A 206 -16.66 7.72 -0.90
C ALA A 206 -16.82 7.84 0.62
N PHE A 207 -17.80 8.59 1.11
CA PHE A 207 -18.12 8.68 2.55
C PHE A 207 -18.69 7.38 3.16
N SER A 208 -19.06 6.40 2.34
CA SER A 208 -19.39 5.06 2.87
C SER A 208 -18.16 4.27 3.31
N TYR A 209 -16.98 4.61 2.76
CA TYR A 209 -15.71 4.00 3.12
C TYR A 209 -15.08 4.66 4.35
N GLU A 210 -15.06 6.00 4.37
CA GLU A 210 -14.34 6.78 5.40
C GLU A 210 -15.06 8.08 5.74
N PRO A 211 -14.81 8.64 6.95
CA PRO A 211 -15.41 9.91 7.37
C PRO A 211 -14.79 11.15 6.72
N GLU A 212 -13.66 11.02 6.06
CA GLU A 212 -12.96 12.09 5.34
C GLU A 212 -12.62 11.67 3.91
N VAL A 213 -12.86 12.57 2.96
CA VAL A 213 -12.59 12.35 1.54
C VAL A 213 -11.78 13.50 0.95
N VAL A 214 -10.92 13.19 0.01
CA VAL A 214 -10.23 14.20 -0.83
C VAL A 214 -11.04 14.40 -2.10
N VAL A 215 -11.29 15.66 -2.43
CA VAL A 215 -11.81 16.10 -3.73
C VAL A 215 -10.73 16.94 -4.39
N GLU A 216 -10.31 16.58 -5.58
CA GLU A 216 -9.21 17.25 -6.27
C GLU A 216 -9.47 17.37 -7.77
N GLU A 217 -8.78 18.30 -8.43
CA GLU A 217 -8.83 18.43 -9.89
C GLU A 217 -8.42 17.12 -10.56
N TYR A 218 -9.09 16.77 -11.64
CA TYR A 218 -8.71 15.65 -12.49
C TYR A 218 -7.54 16.05 -13.38
N ILE A 219 -6.44 15.32 -13.29
CA ILE A 219 -5.28 15.48 -14.15
C ILE A 219 -5.36 14.47 -15.28
N GLU A 220 -5.56 14.95 -16.50
CA GLU A 220 -5.52 14.12 -17.70
C GLU A 220 -4.08 13.93 -18.17
N GLY A 221 -3.63 12.69 -18.33
CA GLY A 221 -2.26 12.43 -18.77
C GLY A 221 -1.87 10.95 -18.70
N ARG A 222 -0.58 10.73 -18.95
CA ARG A 222 0.06 9.42 -18.80
C ARG A 222 0.36 9.15 -17.32
N GLU A 223 0.19 7.90 -16.91
CA GLU A 223 0.47 7.48 -15.53
C GLU A 223 1.88 6.88 -15.40
N PHE A 224 2.59 7.29 -14.37
CA PHE A 224 3.94 6.82 -14.08
C PHE A 224 4.09 6.42 -12.63
N SER A 225 5.06 5.53 -12.37
CA SER A 225 5.45 5.12 -11.04
C SER A 225 6.96 5.22 -10.87
N VAL A 226 7.39 5.79 -9.75
CA VAL A 226 8.81 5.98 -9.43
C VAL A 226 9.12 5.36 -8.08
N GLY A 227 9.98 4.34 -8.08
CA GLY A 227 10.57 3.80 -6.87
C GLY A 227 11.68 4.71 -6.35
N VAL A 228 11.69 4.97 -5.04
CA VAL A 228 12.78 5.68 -4.36
C VAL A 228 13.39 4.73 -3.33
N VAL A 229 14.71 4.54 -3.37
CA VAL A 229 15.44 3.69 -2.43
C VAL A 229 16.61 4.49 -1.85
N ASP A 230 16.71 4.55 -0.54
CA ASP A 230 17.73 5.33 0.17
C ASP A 230 17.83 6.78 -0.34
N GLY A 231 16.66 7.40 -0.58
CA GLY A 231 16.54 8.78 -1.05
C GLY A 231 16.91 9.00 -2.52
N LYS A 232 17.08 7.92 -3.32
CA LYS A 232 17.41 8.01 -4.75
C LYS A 232 16.32 7.39 -5.61
N ALA A 233 15.84 8.14 -6.59
CA ALA A 233 14.85 7.69 -7.55
C ALA A 233 15.44 6.68 -8.54
N TYR A 234 14.70 5.62 -8.79
CA TYR A 234 14.99 4.58 -9.77
C TYR A 234 14.44 4.96 -11.15
N PRO A 235 14.71 4.16 -12.19
CA PRO A 235 14.12 4.38 -13.50
C PRO A 235 12.59 4.44 -13.42
N ILE A 236 12.01 5.42 -14.11
CA ILE A 236 10.56 5.66 -14.14
C ILE A 236 9.88 4.54 -14.92
N ILE A 237 8.76 4.06 -14.38
CA ILE A 237 7.90 3.08 -15.03
C ILE A 237 6.67 3.83 -15.56
N GLU A 238 6.38 3.70 -16.85
CA GLU A 238 5.09 4.12 -17.40
C GLU A 238 4.08 3.00 -17.24
N ILE A 239 2.88 3.34 -16.78
CA ILE A 239 1.75 2.43 -16.55
C ILE A 239 0.65 2.81 -17.54
N ALA A 240 0.41 1.97 -18.54
CA ALA A 240 -0.58 2.23 -19.59
C ALA A 240 -1.66 1.12 -19.56
N PRO A 241 -2.83 1.37 -18.93
CA PRO A 241 -3.96 0.47 -19.02
C PRO A 241 -4.40 0.30 -20.48
N ILE A 242 -4.75 -0.92 -20.89
CA ILE A 242 -5.22 -1.20 -22.25
C ILE A 242 -6.62 -0.58 -22.47
N GLU A 243 -7.45 -0.58 -21.42
CA GLU A 243 -8.79 0.00 -21.43
C GLU A 243 -9.06 0.76 -20.14
N GLY A 244 -9.70 1.93 -20.23
CA GLY A 244 -10.13 2.73 -19.10
C GLY A 244 -8.98 3.43 -18.33
N PHE A 245 -9.09 3.52 -17.02
CA PHE A 245 -8.05 4.06 -16.14
C PHE A 245 -7.44 2.95 -15.26
N TYR A 246 -6.35 3.23 -14.57
CA TYR A 246 -5.62 2.25 -13.74
C TYR A 246 -6.38 1.96 -12.44
N ASP A 247 -7.52 1.28 -12.58
CA ASP A 247 -8.38 0.83 -11.48
C ASP A 247 -7.91 -0.49 -10.87
N TYR A 248 -8.66 -1.00 -9.90
CA TYR A 248 -8.37 -2.28 -9.24
C TYR A 248 -8.21 -3.45 -10.23
N THR A 249 -9.07 -3.50 -11.24
CA THR A 249 -9.03 -4.57 -12.26
C THR A 249 -7.77 -4.48 -13.09
N ASN A 250 -7.42 -3.28 -13.55
CA ASN A 250 -6.22 -3.05 -14.35
C ASN A 250 -4.92 -3.22 -13.56
N LYS A 251 -4.96 -3.07 -12.22
CA LYS A 251 -3.80 -3.31 -11.33
C LYS A 251 -3.47 -4.80 -11.16
N TYR A 252 -4.48 -5.66 -11.10
CA TYR A 252 -4.26 -7.05 -10.67
C TYR A 252 -4.65 -8.12 -11.71
N LYS A 253 -5.29 -7.75 -12.80
CA LYS A 253 -5.59 -8.68 -13.90
C LYS A 253 -4.39 -8.77 -14.85
N ALA A 254 -3.79 -9.92 -14.96
CA ALA A 254 -2.67 -10.15 -15.86
C ALA A 254 -3.00 -9.76 -17.31
N GLY A 255 -2.15 -8.94 -17.91
CA GLY A 255 -2.27 -8.50 -19.31
C GLY A 255 -3.28 -7.36 -19.55
N SER A 256 -3.81 -6.71 -18.52
CA SER A 256 -4.68 -5.54 -18.67
C SER A 256 -3.93 -4.21 -18.72
N THR A 257 -2.65 -4.21 -18.37
CA THR A 257 -1.79 -3.03 -18.33
C THR A 257 -0.46 -3.32 -19.04
N VAL A 258 0.06 -2.34 -19.75
CA VAL A 258 1.41 -2.36 -20.33
C VAL A 258 2.31 -1.51 -19.46
N GLU A 259 3.36 -2.12 -18.93
CA GLU A 259 4.39 -1.44 -18.13
C GLU A 259 5.66 -1.29 -18.97
N THR A 260 6.18 -0.07 -19.06
CA THR A 260 7.39 0.25 -19.82
C THR A 260 8.43 0.85 -18.86
N CYS A 261 9.57 0.16 -18.72
CA CYS A 261 10.69 0.60 -17.89
C CYS A 261 12.02 0.49 -18.67
N PRO A 262 12.81 1.58 -18.80
CA PRO A 262 12.45 2.95 -18.42
C PRO A 262 11.37 3.54 -19.32
N ALA A 263 10.56 4.44 -18.77
CA ALA A 263 9.52 5.15 -19.51
C ALA A 263 10.10 6.00 -20.65
N VAL A 264 9.36 6.11 -21.75
CA VAL A 264 9.77 6.96 -22.89
C VAL A 264 9.47 8.43 -22.57
N LEU A 265 10.47 9.13 -22.03
CA LEU A 265 10.44 10.52 -21.62
C LEU A 265 11.68 11.26 -22.15
N THR A 266 11.61 12.60 -22.20
CA THR A 266 12.82 13.41 -22.41
C THR A 266 13.73 13.34 -21.18
N GLU A 267 15.01 13.67 -21.35
CA GLU A 267 15.94 13.72 -20.22
C GLU A 267 15.53 14.74 -19.15
N GLU A 268 14.95 15.87 -19.55
CA GLU A 268 14.43 16.91 -18.67
C GLU A 268 13.24 16.40 -17.85
N GLN A 269 12.23 15.80 -18.49
CA GLN A 269 11.07 15.21 -17.81
C GLN A 269 11.48 14.10 -16.84
N THR A 270 12.45 13.26 -17.26
CA THR A 270 12.97 12.19 -16.40
C THR A 270 13.58 12.76 -15.11
N LYS A 271 14.47 13.75 -15.25
CA LYS A 271 15.12 14.39 -14.09
C LYS A 271 14.15 15.12 -13.19
N GLU A 272 13.18 15.83 -13.77
CA GLU A 272 12.15 16.56 -13.02
C GLU A 272 11.29 15.60 -12.20
N MET A 273 10.76 14.55 -12.81
CA MET A 273 9.92 13.55 -12.11
C MET A 273 10.72 12.81 -11.04
N GLN A 274 11.95 12.39 -11.32
CA GLN A 274 12.81 11.75 -10.33
C GLN A 274 13.07 12.68 -9.15
N LYS A 275 13.37 13.97 -9.42
CA LYS A 275 13.56 14.96 -8.34
C LYS A 275 12.30 15.13 -7.49
N HIS A 276 11.12 15.23 -8.10
CA HIS A 276 9.87 15.32 -7.35
C HIS A 276 9.60 14.07 -6.51
N ALA A 277 9.98 12.89 -7.00
CA ALA A 277 9.87 11.66 -6.23
C ALA A 277 10.80 11.66 -5.00
N GLU A 278 12.06 12.10 -5.17
CA GLU A 278 13.03 12.25 -4.07
C GLU A 278 12.58 13.30 -3.05
N ASP A 279 12.11 14.46 -3.53
CA ASP A 279 11.61 15.54 -2.68
C ASP A 279 10.35 15.10 -1.91
N GLY A 280 9.45 14.36 -2.56
CA GLY A 280 8.23 13.81 -1.93
C GLY A 280 8.55 12.77 -0.84
N ALA A 281 9.49 11.88 -1.10
CA ALA A 281 9.96 10.91 -0.11
C ALA A 281 10.61 11.64 1.09
N ALA A 282 11.46 12.63 0.83
CA ALA A 282 12.09 13.43 1.86
C ALA A 282 11.08 14.25 2.68
N ALA A 283 10.06 14.84 2.04
CA ALA A 283 9.01 15.62 2.70
C ALA A 283 8.25 14.80 3.76
N LEU A 284 8.04 13.51 3.51
CA LEU A 284 7.38 12.58 4.45
C LEU A 284 8.36 11.88 5.39
N GLY A 285 9.66 12.15 5.31
CA GLY A 285 10.69 11.50 6.12
C GLY A 285 10.80 9.99 5.84
N ILE A 286 10.61 9.58 4.59
CA ILE A 286 10.67 8.16 4.21
C ILE A 286 12.11 7.67 4.26
N GLU A 287 12.29 6.56 4.94
CA GLU A 287 13.55 5.82 5.01
C GLU A 287 13.44 4.52 4.19
N ASN A 288 14.56 3.97 3.80
CA ASN A 288 14.71 2.75 3.01
C ASN A 288 14.07 2.84 1.61
N TYR A 289 12.78 2.59 1.46
CA TYR A 289 12.14 2.64 0.13
C TYR A 289 10.67 3.05 0.17
N CYS A 290 10.23 3.62 -0.94
CA CYS A 290 8.82 3.88 -1.23
C CYS A 290 8.58 3.92 -2.74
N ARG A 291 7.33 4.13 -3.11
CA ARG A 291 6.89 4.37 -4.48
C ARG A 291 5.98 5.59 -4.52
N LEU A 292 6.18 6.44 -5.51
CA LEU A 292 5.31 7.57 -5.80
C LEU A 292 4.72 7.43 -7.20
N ASP A 293 3.43 7.73 -7.31
CA ASP A 293 2.70 7.69 -8.58
C ASP A 293 2.49 9.12 -9.10
N PHE A 294 2.61 9.29 -10.42
CA PHE A 294 2.57 10.58 -11.12
C PHE A 294 1.59 10.53 -12.31
N MET A 295 0.95 11.66 -12.55
CA MET A 295 0.17 11.91 -13.76
C MET A 295 0.84 13.00 -14.58
#